data_ba70b5b757c93be47d8a66f57865f5bc
#
_entry.id   ba70b5b757c93be47d8a66f57865f5bc
#
_cell.length_a   1.000
_cell.length_b   1.000
_cell.length_c   1.000
_cell.angle_alpha   90.00
_cell.angle_beta   90.00
_cell.angle_gamma   90.00
#
_symmetry.space_group_name_H-M   'P 1'
#
loop_
_entity.id
_entity.type
_entity.pdbx_description
1 polymer ?
#
loop_
_entity_poly.entity_id
_entity_poly.type
_entity_poly.pdbx_seq_one_letter_code
_entity_poly.pdbx_strand_id
1 'polypeptide(L)'
;AGHGGVEAMLLCGVTSINNIASAVMINSGTMSAQLATLDAEKAADTAAALSALWTTPSLTFFAGGVERIIAVVLHLSLSILVFQSIRKKAPMELVRAYLFHFVIDSLSVLLSAVASVWVVELVTALVTGGAVLMARYACMEE
;
A
#
# COMPACT_ATOMS: atom_id res chain seq x y z
N ALA A 1 -7.94 7.03 10.96
CA ALA A 1 -6.46 7.09 11.04
C ALA A 1 -5.84 5.77 11.52
N GLY A 2 -6.51 5.05 12.46
CA GLY A 2 -5.96 3.80 13.03
C GLY A 2 -5.80 2.67 11.99
N HIS A 3 -6.82 2.41 11.18
CA HIS A 3 -6.82 1.30 10.22
C HIS A 3 -5.70 1.48 9.16
N GLY A 4 -5.69 2.59 8.44
CA GLY A 4 -4.66 2.84 7.44
C GLY A 4 -3.24 2.96 7.99
N GLY A 5 -3.09 3.42 9.25
CA GLY A 5 -1.79 3.42 9.92
C GLY A 5 -1.29 2.02 10.23
N VAL A 6 -2.15 1.13 10.71
CA VAL A 6 -1.81 -0.27 10.97
C VAL A 6 -1.50 -1.00 9.67
N GLU A 7 -2.28 -0.78 8.63
CA GLU A 7 -2.06 -1.36 7.31
C GLU A 7 -0.70 -0.94 6.73
N ALA A 8 -0.39 0.36 6.73
CA ALA A 8 0.91 0.86 6.27
C ALA A 8 2.08 0.29 7.09
N MET A 9 1.91 0.15 8.40
CA MET A 9 2.93 -0.40 9.29
C MET A 9 3.17 -1.90 9.02
N LEU A 10 2.11 -2.69 8.84
CA LEU A 10 2.23 -4.12 8.60
C LEU A 10 2.70 -4.44 7.18
N LEU A 11 2.08 -3.83 6.16
CA LEU A 11 2.39 -4.17 4.77
C LEU A 11 3.69 -3.54 4.28
N CYS A 12 4.00 -2.31 4.69
CA CYS A 12 5.20 -1.61 4.24
C CYS A 12 6.33 -1.69 5.27
N GLY A 13 6.04 -1.41 6.55
CA GLY A 13 7.06 -1.34 7.59
C GLY A 13 7.74 -2.68 7.83
N VAL A 14 6.98 -3.74 8.11
CA VAL A 14 7.53 -5.09 8.37
C VAL A 14 8.22 -5.64 7.13
N THR A 15 7.61 -5.50 5.95
CA THR A 15 8.21 -5.93 4.68
C THR A 15 9.53 -5.21 4.41
N SER A 16 9.58 -3.89 4.62
CA SER A 16 10.80 -3.11 4.41
C SER A 16 11.92 -3.51 5.38
N ILE A 17 11.60 -3.76 6.66
CA ILE A 17 12.57 -4.25 7.65
C ILE A 17 13.11 -5.61 7.22
N ASN A 18 12.25 -6.54 6.80
CA ASN A 18 12.66 -7.85 6.32
C ASN A 18 13.56 -7.76 5.08
N ASN A 19 13.22 -6.89 4.13
CA ASN A 19 14.02 -6.67 2.92
C ASN A 19 15.41 -6.09 3.25
N ILE A 20 15.49 -5.14 4.18
CA ILE A 20 16.76 -4.57 4.64
C ILE A 20 17.59 -5.65 5.34
N ALA A 21 17.00 -6.41 6.25
CA ALA A 21 17.68 -7.50 6.96
C ALA A 21 18.22 -8.54 5.97
N SER A 22 17.41 -8.95 4.98
CA SER A 22 17.81 -9.88 3.93
C SER A 22 18.95 -9.33 3.08
N ALA A 23 18.90 -8.05 2.69
CA ALA A 23 19.96 -7.40 1.93
C ALA A 23 21.28 -7.36 2.73
N VAL A 24 21.24 -7.08 4.03
CA VAL A 24 22.41 -7.12 4.91
C VAL A 24 22.98 -8.55 4.98
N MET A 25 22.13 -9.57 5.13
CA MET A 25 22.57 -10.97 5.17
C MET A 25 23.18 -11.44 3.84
N ILE A 26 22.65 -11.00 2.71
CA ILE A 26 23.21 -11.27 1.39
C ILE A 26 24.60 -10.65 1.27
N ASN A 27 24.73 -9.36 1.61
CA ASN A 27 25.99 -8.62 1.50
C ASN A 27 27.07 -9.11 2.48
N SER A 28 26.68 -9.64 3.63
CA SER A 28 27.59 -10.24 4.60
C SER A 28 27.98 -11.69 4.30
N GLY A 29 27.33 -12.32 3.29
CA GLY A 29 27.55 -13.73 2.96
C GLY A 29 26.90 -14.73 3.92
N THR A 30 26.16 -14.26 4.95
CA THR A 30 25.51 -15.15 5.93
C THR A 30 24.23 -15.81 5.39
N MET A 31 23.65 -15.28 4.33
CA MET A 31 22.44 -15.83 3.70
C MET A 31 22.62 -17.26 3.20
N SER A 32 23.79 -17.58 2.64
CA SER A 32 24.09 -18.93 2.13
C SER A 32 24.10 -19.98 3.25
N ALA A 33 24.61 -19.63 4.40
CA ALA A 33 24.61 -20.52 5.57
C ALA A 33 23.19 -20.75 6.08
N GLN A 34 22.35 -19.73 6.04
CA GLN A 34 20.94 -19.85 6.45
C GLN A 34 20.12 -20.68 5.47
N LEU A 35 20.31 -20.49 4.16
CA LEU A 35 19.66 -21.31 3.13
C LEU A 35 20.05 -22.78 3.23
N ALA A 36 21.31 -23.09 3.61
CA ALA A 36 21.79 -24.46 3.82
C ALA A 36 21.09 -25.19 4.98
N THR A 37 20.39 -24.49 5.87
CA THR A 37 19.63 -25.09 6.97
C THR A 37 18.18 -25.46 6.55
N LEU A 38 17.74 -25.05 5.36
CA LEU A 38 16.40 -25.33 4.84
C LEU A 38 16.40 -26.56 3.95
N ASP A 39 15.22 -27.16 3.80
CA ASP A 39 14.99 -28.19 2.78
C ASP A 39 15.25 -27.59 1.38
N ALA A 40 15.69 -28.41 0.43
CA ALA A 40 16.10 -27.97 -0.90
C ALA A 40 14.99 -27.15 -1.63
N GLU A 41 13.74 -27.57 -1.50
CA GLU A 41 12.59 -26.87 -2.08
C GLU A 41 12.41 -25.48 -1.47
N LYS A 42 12.37 -25.41 -0.14
CA LYS A 42 12.23 -24.12 0.59
C LYS A 42 13.43 -23.20 0.36
N ALA A 43 14.63 -23.78 0.26
CA ALA A 43 15.82 -23.01 -0.04
C ALA A 43 15.76 -22.38 -1.43
N ALA A 44 15.28 -23.13 -2.44
CA ALA A 44 15.09 -22.63 -3.79
C ALA A 44 14.02 -21.52 -3.86
N ASP A 45 12.87 -21.72 -3.23
CA ASP A 45 11.79 -20.72 -3.18
C ASP A 45 12.24 -19.44 -2.48
N THR A 46 12.95 -19.59 -1.34
CA THR A 46 13.49 -18.44 -0.61
C THR A 46 14.52 -17.68 -1.44
N ALA A 47 15.43 -18.39 -2.11
CA ALA A 47 16.43 -17.79 -3.00
C ALA A 47 15.77 -17.07 -4.18
N ALA A 48 14.73 -17.65 -4.78
CA ALA A 48 13.95 -17.02 -5.84
C ALA A 48 13.25 -15.73 -5.36
N ALA A 49 12.62 -15.76 -4.20
CA ALA A 49 11.99 -14.59 -3.59
C ALA A 49 13.01 -13.48 -3.28
N LEU A 50 14.17 -13.85 -2.74
CA LEU A 50 15.25 -12.89 -2.44
C LEU A 50 15.85 -12.28 -3.72
N SER A 51 15.86 -13.01 -4.85
CA SER A 51 16.38 -12.49 -6.09
C SER A 51 15.66 -11.21 -6.57
N ALA A 52 14.40 -11.03 -6.19
CA ALA A 52 13.63 -9.82 -6.46
C ALA A 52 14.28 -8.55 -5.88
N LEU A 53 15.06 -8.66 -4.79
CA LEU A 53 15.70 -7.49 -4.16
C LEU A 53 16.76 -6.83 -5.06
N TRP A 54 17.39 -7.56 -5.96
CA TRP A 54 18.40 -7.02 -6.88
C TRP A 54 18.00 -7.07 -8.35
N THR A 55 16.96 -7.82 -8.70
CA THR A 55 16.44 -7.86 -10.08
C THR A 55 15.37 -6.81 -10.35
N THR A 56 14.65 -6.37 -9.30
CA THR A 56 13.61 -5.34 -9.43
C THR A 56 14.24 -3.96 -9.62
N PRO A 57 13.82 -3.19 -10.64
CA PRO A 57 14.30 -1.83 -10.84
C PRO A 57 14.04 -0.93 -9.63
N SER A 58 15.00 -0.08 -9.27
CA SER A 58 14.87 0.86 -8.13
C SER A 58 13.63 1.75 -8.21
N LEU A 59 13.20 2.12 -9.43
CA LEU A 59 12.00 2.91 -9.65
C LEU A 59 10.72 2.17 -9.22
N THR A 60 10.69 0.84 -9.26
CA THR A 60 9.55 0.06 -8.77
C THR A 60 9.44 0.13 -7.25
N PHE A 61 10.55 0.09 -6.53
CA PHE A 61 10.56 0.32 -5.07
C PHE A 61 10.11 1.75 -4.72
N PHE A 62 10.53 2.74 -5.50
CA PHE A 62 10.08 4.12 -5.34
C PHE A 62 8.57 4.26 -5.57
N ALA A 63 8.02 3.63 -6.61
CA ALA A 63 6.58 3.60 -6.87
C ALA A 63 5.81 3.03 -5.67
N GLY A 64 6.26 1.92 -5.09
CA GLY A 64 5.66 1.38 -3.87
C GLY A 64 5.67 2.35 -2.69
N GLY A 65 6.68 3.21 -2.57
CA GLY A 65 6.71 4.30 -1.59
C GLY A 65 5.66 5.37 -1.86
N VAL A 66 5.51 5.78 -3.12
CA VAL A 66 4.48 6.74 -3.57
C VAL A 66 3.09 6.19 -3.31
N GLU A 67 2.84 4.93 -3.65
CA GLU A 67 1.57 4.23 -3.37
C GLU A 67 1.18 4.33 -1.88
N ARG A 68 2.15 4.12 -0.97
CA ARG A 68 1.87 4.21 0.48
C ARG A 68 1.48 5.62 0.91
N ILE A 69 2.07 6.66 0.33
CA ILE A 69 1.68 8.06 0.59
C ILE A 69 0.24 8.29 0.12
N ILE A 70 -0.09 7.85 -1.09
CA ILE A 70 -1.45 7.94 -1.66
C ILE A 70 -2.45 7.20 -0.75
N ALA A 71 -2.13 5.99 -0.31
CA ALA A 71 -2.98 5.21 0.59
C ALA A 71 -3.22 5.92 1.93
N VAL A 72 -2.19 6.51 2.55
CA VAL A 72 -2.35 7.27 3.80
C VAL A 72 -3.26 8.48 3.59
N VAL A 73 -3.09 9.24 2.50
CA VAL A 73 -3.94 10.39 2.17
C VAL A 73 -5.40 9.96 1.95
N LEU A 74 -5.61 8.83 1.25
CA LEU A 74 -6.93 8.25 1.08
C LEU A 74 -7.58 7.93 2.43
N HIS A 75 -6.90 7.14 3.27
CA HIS A 75 -7.44 6.73 4.57
C HIS A 75 -7.76 7.92 5.50
N LEU A 76 -6.94 8.98 5.46
CA LEU A 76 -7.24 10.21 6.19
C LEU A 76 -8.51 10.88 5.66
N SER A 77 -8.66 10.96 4.35
CA SER A 77 -9.85 11.55 3.71
C SER A 77 -11.12 10.76 4.01
N LEU A 78 -11.06 9.43 3.92
CA LEU A 78 -12.18 8.55 4.26
C LEU A 78 -12.53 8.63 5.75
N SER A 79 -11.53 8.75 6.63
CA SER A 79 -11.75 8.94 8.08
C SER A 79 -12.51 10.25 8.37
N ILE A 80 -12.24 11.32 7.61
CA ILE A 80 -12.98 12.58 7.71
C ILE A 80 -14.44 12.37 7.30
N LEU A 81 -14.72 11.69 6.18
CA LEU A 81 -16.08 11.40 5.74
C LEU A 81 -16.85 10.57 6.77
N VAL A 82 -16.22 9.53 7.34
CA VAL A 82 -16.82 8.73 8.42
C VAL A 82 -17.11 9.58 9.65
N PHE A 83 -16.20 10.46 10.04
CA PHE A 83 -16.41 11.38 11.17
C PHE A 83 -17.59 12.34 10.91
N GLN A 84 -17.67 12.93 9.72
CA GLN A 84 -18.77 13.81 9.33
C GLN A 84 -20.11 13.08 9.24
N SER A 85 -20.10 11.80 8.80
CA SER A 85 -21.30 10.95 8.83
C SER A 85 -21.93 10.86 10.22
N ILE A 86 -21.11 10.68 11.24
CA ILE A 86 -21.57 10.58 12.64
C ILE A 86 -22.00 11.96 13.16
N ARG A 87 -21.16 12.98 12.95
CA ARG A 87 -21.37 14.33 13.45
C ARG A 87 -22.65 14.98 12.91
N LYS A 88 -22.86 14.86 11.60
CA LYS A 88 -24.01 15.47 10.90
C LYS A 88 -25.22 14.54 10.81
N LYS A 89 -25.13 13.32 11.36
CA LYS A 89 -26.15 12.27 11.18
C LYS A 89 -26.50 12.03 9.70
N ALA A 90 -25.48 12.12 8.83
CA ALA A 90 -25.59 11.99 7.39
C ALA A 90 -25.02 10.64 6.92
N PRO A 91 -25.81 9.56 6.92
CA PRO A 91 -25.31 8.21 6.61
C PRO A 91 -24.72 8.09 5.19
N MET A 92 -25.07 9.00 4.30
CA MET A 92 -24.57 9.02 2.93
C MET A 92 -23.05 9.23 2.88
N GLU A 93 -22.46 9.97 3.83
CA GLU A 93 -21.01 10.16 3.89
C GLU A 93 -20.27 8.84 4.24
N LEU A 94 -20.89 7.99 5.05
CA LEU A 94 -20.37 6.65 5.32
C LEU A 94 -20.41 5.77 4.07
N VAL A 95 -21.52 5.82 3.32
CA VAL A 95 -21.67 5.09 2.04
C VAL A 95 -20.61 5.55 1.02
N ARG A 96 -20.39 6.87 0.92
CA ARG A 96 -19.34 7.45 0.06
C ARG A 96 -17.94 6.97 0.46
N ALA A 97 -17.61 6.99 1.75
CA ALA A 97 -16.34 6.50 2.25
C ALA A 97 -16.12 5.02 1.89
N TYR A 98 -17.12 4.18 2.08
CA TYR A 98 -17.06 2.76 1.72
C TYR A 98 -16.88 2.55 0.21
N LEU A 99 -17.66 3.27 -0.60
CA LEU A 99 -17.58 3.16 -2.06
C LEU A 99 -16.20 3.60 -2.60
N PHE A 100 -15.64 4.69 -2.09
CA PHE A 100 -14.29 5.13 -2.48
C PHE A 100 -13.24 4.09 -2.14
N HIS A 101 -13.29 3.50 -0.95
CA HIS A 101 -12.35 2.45 -0.55
C HIS A 101 -12.49 1.23 -1.47
N PHE A 102 -13.72 0.75 -1.66
CA PHE A 102 -13.98 -0.40 -2.52
C PHE A 102 -13.53 -0.18 -3.97
N VAL A 103 -13.82 1.00 -4.52
CA VAL A 103 -13.44 1.33 -5.91
C VAL A 103 -11.93 1.37 -6.07
N ILE A 104 -11.21 1.99 -5.14
CA ILE A 104 -9.75 2.12 -5.27
C ILE A 104 -9.06 0.77 -5.13
N ASP A 105 -9.48 -0.07 -4.19
CA ASP A 105 -8.92 -1.41 -4.02
C ASP A 105 -9.20 -2.29 -5.25
N SER A 106 -10.44 -2.26 -5.74
CA SER A 106 -10.83 -3.01 -6.95
C SER A 106 -10.05 -2.55 -8.18
N LEU A 107 -9.91 -1.23 -8.38
CA LEU A 107 -9.16 -0.67 -9.51
C LEU A 107 -7.67 -1.00 -9.40
N SER A 108 -7.08 -0.92 -8.22
CA SER A 108 -5.66 -1.24 -8.01
C SER A 108 -5.36 -2.70 -8.38
N VAL A 109 -6.21 -3.63 -7.94
CA VAL A 109 -6.05 -5.06 -8.26
C VAL A 109 -6.26 -5.33 -9.76
N LEU A 110 -7.33 -4.79 -10.35
CA LEU A 110 -7.64 -5.01 -11.77
C LEU A 110 -6.59 -4.39 -12.69
N LEU A 111 -6.15 -3.17 -12.40
CA LEU A 111 -5.17 -2.48 -13.24
C LEU A 111 -3.78 -3.07 -13.09
N SER A 112 -3.40 -3.57 -11.93
CA SER A 112 -2.09 -4.21 -11.72
C SER A 112 -1.88 -5.44 -12.59
N ALA A 113 -2.97 -6.08 -13.04
CA ALA A 113 -2.91 -7.25 -13.93
C ALA A 113 -2.65 -6.88 -15.40
N VAL A 114 -2.93 -5.65 -15.84
CA VAL A 114 -2.95 -5.27 -17.27
C VAL A 114 -2.19 -3.98 -17.59
N ALA A 115 -1.84 -3.17 -16.59
CA ALA A 115 -1.23 -1.86 -16.77
C ALA A 115 0.14 -1.77 -16.09
N SER A 116 0.93 -0.76 -16.51
CA SER A 116 2.19 -0.47 -15.83
C SER A 116 1.94 0.12 -14.43
N VAL A 117 2.89 -0.06 -13.52
CA VAL A 117 2.82 0.49 -12.16
C VAL A 117 2.50 1.98 -12.14
N TRP A 118 3.05 2.76 -13.06
CA TRP A 118 2.80 4.21 -13.14
C TRP A 118 1.37 4.57 -13.53
N VAL A 119 0.72 3.75 -14.34
CA VAL A 119 -0.71 3.94 -14.67
C VAL A 119 -1.56 3.64 -13.46
N VAL A 120 -1.24 2.58 -12.70
CA VAL A 120 -1.93 2.26 -11.44
C VAL A 120 -1.79 3.43 -10.47
N GLU A 121 -0.57 3.92 -10.25
CA GLU A 121 -0.29 5.05 -9.35
C GLU A 121 -1.05 6.33 -9.76
N LEU A 122 -1.08 6.62 -11.05
CA LEU A 122 -1.82 7.79 -11.54
C LEU A 122 -3.32 7.67 -11.27
N VAL A 123 -3.91 6.52 -11.57
CA VAL A 123 -5.36 6.29 -11.36
C VAL A 123 -5.71 6.33 -9.88
N THR A 124 -4.93 5.67 -9.03
CA THR A 124 -5.16 5.68 -7.57
C THR A 124 -4.98 7.07 -6.99
N ALA A 125 -4.00 7.87 -7.47
CA ALA A 125 -3.83 9.25 -7.07
C ALA A 125 -5.01 10.14 -7.48
N LEU A 126 -5.57 9.96 -8.68
CA LEU A 126 -6.73 10.70 -9.15
C LEU A 126 -7.98 10.38 -8.33
N VAL A 127 -8.23 9.09 -8.04
CA VAL A 127 -9.37 8.68 -7.19
C VAL A 127 -9.20 9.19 -5.77
N THR A 128 -8.00 9.13 -5.22
CA THR A 128 -7.66 9.70 -3.90
C THR A 128 -7.89 11.21 -3.88
N GLY A 129 -7.49 11.93 -4.94
CA GLY A 129 -7.79 13.35 -5.11
C GLY A 129 -9.29 13.66 -5.03
N GLY A 130 -10.11 12.82 -5.65
CA GLY A 130 -11.57 12.89 -5.54
C GLY A 130 -12.06 12.72 -4.09
N ALA A 131 -11.51 11.74 -3.36
CA ALA A 131 -11.84 11.53 -1.94
C ALA A 131 -11.44 12.73 -1.06
N VAL A 132 -10.27 13.35 -1.34
CA VAL A 132 -9.83 14.58 -0.64
C VAL A 132 -10.80 15.73 -0.88
N LEU A 133 -11.23 15.94 -2.14
CA LEU A 133 -12.18 17.00 -2.47
C LEU A 133 -13.52 16.77 -1.78
N MET A 134 -14.02 15.54 -1.76
CA MET A 134 -15.26 15.19 -1.06
C MET A 134 -15.15 15.43 0.45
N ALA A 135 -14.02 15.01 1.06
CA ALA A 135 -13.78 15.24 2.49
C ALA A 135 -13.74 16.74 2.81
N ARG A 136 -13.08 17.55 1.98
CA ARG A 136 -13.07 19.03 2.13
C ARG A 136 -14.46 19.61 2.01
N TYR A 137 -15.23 19.19 0.99
CA TYR A 137 -16.59 19.64 0.80
C TYR A 137 -17.47 19.33 2.00
N ALA A 138 -17.40 18.09 2.50
CA ALA A 138 -18.12 17.68 3.70
C ALA A 138 -17.76 18.51 4.96
N CYS A 139 -16.57 19.10 5.03
CA CYS A 139 -16.19 20.00 6.11
C CYS A 139 -16.68 21.44 5.92
N MET A 140 -16.89 21.89 4.69
CA MET A 140 -17.29 23.28 4.39
C MET A 140 -18.80 23.52 4.52
N GLU A 141 -19.62 22.47 4.49
CA GLU A 141 -21.07 22.57 4.68
C GLU A 141 -21.48 22.74 6.18
N GLU A 142 -20.57 23.28 6.98
CA GLU A 142 -20.86 23.73 8.37
C GLU A 142 -21.41 25.16 8.30
#